data_477e02edfb73cc70c11f07c756e0932b
#
_entry.id   477e02edfb73cc70c11f07c756e0932b
#
_cell.length_a   1.000
_cell.length_b   1.000
_cell.length_c   1.000
_cell.angle_alpha   90.00
_cell.angle_beta   90.00
_cell.angle_gamma   90.00
#
_symmetry.space_group_name_H-M   'P 1'
#
loop_
_entity.id
_entity.type
_entity.pdbx_description
1 polymer ?
#
loop_
_entity_poly.entity_id
_entity_poly.type
_entity_poly.pdbx_seq_one_letter_code
_entity_poly.pdbx_strand_id
1 'polypeptide(L)'
;ESSLATYQELGYSASDLVGVSGIESTMEEQLSGNISYRQGLREAEVDANGSITRELSYQAPVDGNNVVLTIDLRYQQILEEAMQANIEEARNIQIQALEEAEESELEDYQQQIDNRGGKTLQLASSGAAVVMNVHTAEVLAICSYPDYDPNDFIRGMTTEEYNEKYNIDTSPLFNRAIASKSAPGSVFKMVTALAGLQEGVVTVDQEFNSMEAESQREQRGVFIKYGDDSYSPKCWTNHYASVHQNMNVKEAVTMSCNYYFYNVADLLGIDRLVQWASTLGLTSKTGIELPGEATGSVGNQSVLYDPSLGIISQRVEKANY
;
A
#
# COMPACT_ATOMS: atom_id res chain seq x y z
N GLU A 1 -21.83 -9.16 16.37
CA GLU A 1 -22.89 -10.21 16.55
C GLU A 1 -22.79 -11.31 15.50
N SER A 2 -22.49 -11.00 14.22
CA SER A 2 -22.35 -12.02 13.18
C SER A 2 -21.12 -12.93 13.36
N SER A 3 -20.01 -12.41 13.86
CA SER A 3 -18.79 -13.19 14.09
C SER A 3 -18.93 -14.19 15.26
N LEU A 4 -19.59 -13.80 16.34
CA LEU A 4 -19.80 -14.69 17.48
C LEU A 4 -20.61 -15.93 17.12
N ALA A 5 -21.66 -15.77 16.30
CA ALA A 5 -22.48 -16.90 15.84
C ALA A 5 -21.63 -17.89 15.00
N THR A 6 -20.76 -17.39 14.12
CA THR A 6 -19.87 -18.23 13.32
C THR A 6 -18.89 -19.03 14.18
N TYR A 7 -18.30 -18.40 15.21
CA TYR A 7 -17.41 -19.12 16.13
C TYR A 7 -18.16 -20.14 16.99
N GLN A 8 -19.39 -19.84 17.41
CA GLN A 8 -20.23 -20.80 18.14
C GLN A 8 -20.59 -22.04 17.29
N GLU A 9 -20.84 -21.86 16.00
CA GLU A 9 -21.06 -22.99 15.06
C GLU A 9 -19.82 -23.87 14.94
N LEU A 10 -18.62 -23.31 15.10
CA LEU A 10 -17.34 -24.05 15.12
C LEU A 10 -17.05 -24.69 16.49
N GLY A 11 -17.89 -24.45 17.50
CA GLY A 11 -17.77 -25.06 18.84
C GLY A 11 -17.12 -24.17 19.90
N TYR A 12 -16.81 -22.90 19.59
CA TYR A 12 -16.25 -21.99 20.58
C TYR A 12 -17.27 -21.55 21.61
N SER A 13 -16.81 -21.39 22.83
CA SER A 13 -17.56 -20.73 23.91
C SER A 13 -17.38 -19.21 23.85
N ALA A 14 -18.26 -18.48 24.52
CA ALA A 14 -18.18 -17.01 24.57
C ALA A 14 -16.95 -16.47 25.32
N SER A 15 -16.25 -17.33 26.05
CA SER A 15 -15.04 -16.99 26.80
C SER A 15 -13.73 -17.38 26.08
N ASP A 16 -13.82 -18.06 24.94
CA ASP A 16 -12.65 -18.48 24.20
C ASP A 16 -11.99 -17.32 23.50
N LEU A 17 -10.65 -17.37 23.45
CA LEU A 17 -9.86 -16.42 22.69
C LEU A 17 -9.86 -16.83 21.22
N VAL A 18 -10.02 -15.83 20.34
CA VAL A 18 -10.01 -16.01 18.89
C VAL A 18 -9.09 -14.97 18.24
N GLY A 19 -8.45 -15.34 17.13
CA GLY A 19 -7.66 -14.43 16.34
C GLY A 19 -8.52 -13.40 15.62
N VAL A 20 -8.28 -12.10 15.82
CA VAL A 20 -9.04 -11.02 15.20
C VAL A 20 -8.31 -10.29 14.09
N SER A 21 -6.99 -10.46 13.99
CA SER A 21 -6.15 -9.81 12.97
C SER A 21 -4.93 -10.65 12.62
N GLY A 22 -4.26 -10.29 11.51
CA GLY A 22 -3.02 -10.92 11.08
C GLY A 22 -3.17 -12.42 10.85
N ILE A 23 -2.09 -13.15 11.09
CA ILE A 23 -2.02 -14.62 10.94
C ILE A 23 -2.95 -15.34 11.91
N GLU A 24 -3.14 -14.82 13.11
CA GLU A 24 -4.08 -15.41 14.07
C GLU A 24 -5.49 -15.50 13.51
N SER A 25 -5.94 -14.45 12.80
CA SER A 25 -7.28 -14.44 12.18
C SER A 25 -7.37 -15.38 10.97
N THR A 26 -6.36 -15.40 10.11
CA THR A 26 -6.42 -16.22 8.88
C THR A 26 -6.13 -17.70 9.14
N MET A 27 -5.38 -18.00 10.20
CA MET A 27 -4.98 -19.36 10.58
C MET A 27 -5.67 -19.85 11.86
N GLU A 28 -6.75 -19.18 12.30
CA GLU A 28 -7.48 -19.55 13.52
C GLU A 28 -7.85 -21.01 13.55
N GLU A 29 -8.39 -21.56 12.45
CA GLU A 29 -8.77 -22.97 12.36
C GLU A 29 -7.58 -23.94 12.55
N GLN A 30 -6.39 -23.53 12.11
CA GLN A 30 -5.18 -24.33 12.29
C GLN A 30 -4.60 -24.19 13.68
N LEU A 31 -4.61 -22.99 14.25
CA LEU A 31 -3.96 -22.67 15.52
C LEU A 31 -4.78 -23.10 16.73
N SER A 32 -6.11 -23.03 16.63
CA SER A 32 -6.99 -23.21 17.79
C SER A 32 -7.21 -24.67 18.17
N GLY A 33 -7.10 -24.97 19.45
CA GLY A 33 -7.57 -26.21 20.06
C GLY A 33 -9.07 -26.21 20.42
N ASN A 34 -9.74 -25.06 20.31
CA ASN A 34 -11.14 -24.89 20.76
C ASN A 34 -12.20 -25.31 19.73
N ILE A 35 -11.78 -25.69 18.52
CA ILE A 35 -12.68 -26.19 17.48
C ILE A 35 -13.28 -27.54 17.92
N SER A 36 -14.56 -27.73 17.65
CA SER A 36 -15.36 -28.89 18.13
C SER A 36 -14.70 -30.26 17.92
N TYR A 37 -14.04 -30.48 16.79
CA TYR A 37 -13.38 -31.76 16.49
C TYR A 37 -12.04 -31.98 17.23
N ARG A 38 -11.50 -30.94 17.88
CA ARG A 38 -10.28 -30.99 18.72
C ARG A 38 -10.59 -30.97 20.21
N GLN A 39 -11.80 -30.60 20.58
CA GLN A 39 -12.21 -30.60 21.99
C GLN A 39 -12.25 -32.02 22.54
N GLY A 40 -11.76 -32.19 23.76
CA GLY A 40 -11.92 -33.44 24.49
C GLY A 40 -13.37 -33.66 24.94
N LEU A 41 -13.75 -34.90 25.04
CA LEU A 41 -15.06 -35.32 25.58
C LEU A 41 -14.87 -36.22 26.78
N ARG A 42 -15.57 -35.91 27.87
CA ARG A 42 -15.62 -36.74 29.03
C ARG A 42 -17.07 -37.02 29.40
N GLU A 43 -17.44 -38.28 29.31
CA GLU A 43 -18.74 -38.76 29.78
C GLU A 43 -18.58 -39.44 31.15
N ALA A 44 -19.36 -39.03 32.12
CA ALA A 44 -19.27 -39.55 33.45
C ALA A 44 -20.66 -39.65 34.12
N GLU A 45 -20.85 -40.66 34.95
CA GLU A 45 -21.97 -40.75 35.91
C GLU A 45 -21.67 -39.79 37.08
N VAL A 46 -22.66 -39.01 37.49
CA VAL A 46 -22.52 -38.12 38.63
C VAL A 46 -23.61 -38.43 39.70
N ASP A 47 -23.25 -38.20 40.93
CA ASP A 47 -24.23 -38.29 42.03
C ASP A 47 -25.17 -37.04 42.11
N ALA A 48 -26.07 -37.06 43.06
CA ALA A 48 -27.02 -35.95 43.25
C ALA A 48 -26.35 -34.60 43.61
N ASN A 49 -25.07 -34.60 43.96
CA ASN A 49 -24.30 -33.40 44.29
C ASN A 49 -23.37 -33.00 43.11
N GLY A 50 -23.43 -33.69 41.97
CA GLY A 50 -22.60 -33.42 40.80
C GLY A 50 -21.18 -34.01 40.87
N SER A 51 -20.90 -34.87 41.89
CA SER A 51 -19.58 -35.53 41.97
C SER A 51 -19.54 -36.73 41.06
N ILE A 52 -18.40 -36.86 40.28
CA ILE A 52 -18.19 -37.98 39.36
C ILE A 52 -18.09 -39.27 40.17
N THR A 53 -18.99 -40.21 39.91
CA THR A 53 -19.00 -41.55 40.52
C THR A 53 -18.33 -42.60 39.63
N ARG A 54 -18.42 -42.39 38.29
CA ARG A 54 -17.82 -43.31 37.32
C ARG A 54 -17.55 -42.59 36.02
N GLU A 55 -16.39 -42.78 35.46
CA GLU A 55 -16.06 -42.34 34.09
C GLU A 55 -16.55 -43.41 33.09
N LEU A 56 -17.34 -42.97 32.09
CA LEU A 56 -17.89 -43.86 31.07
C LEU A 56 -17.03 -43.81 29.79
N SER A 57 -16.63 -42.64 29.37
CA SER A 57 -15.72 -42.47 28.25
C SER A 57 -14.85 -41.22 28.42
N TYR A 58 -13.65 -41.25 27.86
CA TYR A 58 -12.74 -40.09 27.82
C TYR A 58 -12.04 -40.03 26.46
N GLN A 59 -12.22 -38.93 25.79
CA GLN A 59 -11.44 -38.54 24.61
C GLN A 59 -10.58 -37.34 24.98
N ALA A 60 -9.28 -37.44 24.84
CA ALA A 60 -8.37 -36.35 25.13
C ALA A 60 -8.56 -35.22 24.09
N PRO A 61 -8.44 -33.95 24.49
CA PRO A 61 -8.37 -32.84 23.55
C PRO A 61 -7.10 -32.95 22.68
N VAL A 62 -7.16 -32.36 21.49
CA VAL A 62 -6.03 -32.30 20.54
C VAL A 62 -5.62 -30.83 20.40
N ASP A 63 -4.33 -30.57 20.54
CA ASP A 63 -3.77 -29.22 20.36
C ASP A 63 -3.96 -28.72 18.93
N GLY A 64 -3.94 -27.40 18.77
CA GLY A 64 -3.84 -26.76 17.47
C GLY A 64 -2.52 -27.08 16.76
N ASN A 65 -2.47 -26.80 15.47
CA ASN A 65 -1.27 -26.99 14.66
C ASN A 65 -0.30 -25.82 14.80
N ASN A 66 0.97 -26.06 14.51
CA ASN A 66 1.95 -24.99 14.34
C ASN A 66 1.82 -24.36 12.95
N VAL A 67 1.96 -23.05 12.89
CA VAL A 67 2.09 -22.29 11.63
C VAL A 67 3.52 -21.80 11.52
N VAL A 68 4.19 -22.14 10.41
CA VAL A 68 5.56 -21.72 10.11
C VAL A 68 5.50 -20.63 9.06
N LEU A 69 6.03 -19.46 9.38
CA LEU A 69 6.07 -18.31 8.48
C LEU A 69 7.36 -18.30 7.66
N THR A 70 7.34 -17.60 6.53
CA THR A 70 8.53 -17.35 5.69
C THR A 70 9.40 -16.21 6.25
N ILE A 71 8.96 -15.55 7.30
CA ILE A 71 9.67 -14.42 7.93
C ILE A 71 11.01 -14.88 8.52
N ASP A 72 12.10 -14.25 8.11
CA ASP A 72 13.40 -14.32 8.79
C ASP A 72 13.48 -13.21 9.84
N LEU A 73 13.57 -13.59 11.10
CA LEU A 73 13.54 -12.65 12.23
C LEU A 73 14.65 -11.59 12.15
N ARG A 74 15.82 -11.93 11.60
CA ARG A 74 16.93 -10.98 11.47
C ARG A 74 16.63 -9.91 10.43
N TYR A 75 16.05 -10.32 9.28
CA TYR A 75 15.60 -9.34 8.28
C TYR A 75 14.45 -8.49 8.81
N GLN A 76 13.54 -9.09 9.57
CA GLN A 76 12.42 -8.36 10.18
C GLN A 76 12.93 -7.26 11.12
N GLN A 77 13.82 -7.59 12.05
CA GLN A 77 14.40 -6.63 13.00
C GLN A 77 15.14 -5.50 12.28
N ILE A 78 16.01 -5.84 11.32
CA ILE A 78 16.75 -4.83 10.53
C ILE A 78 15.78 -3.93 9.78
N LEU A 79 14.70 -4.48 9.20
CA LEU A 79 13.74 -3.72 8.44
C LEU A 79 12.97 -2.73 9.32
N GLU A 80 12.55 -3.14 10.51
CA GLU A 80 11.84 -2.30 11.48
C GLU A 80 12.74 -1.14 11.95
N GLU A 81 13.97 -1.44 12.39
CA GLU A 81 14.94 -0.43 12.80
C GLU A 81 15.26 0.55 11.67
N ALA A 82 15.48 0.05 10.46
CA ALA A 82 15.77 0.89 9.30
C ALA A 82 14.57 1.77 8.91
N MET A 83 13.34 1.24 8.98
CA MET A 83 12.13 1.99 8.67
C MET A 83 11.93 3.15 9.64
N GLN A 84 12.05 2.90 10.94
CA GLN A 84 11.96 3.94 11.95
C GLN A 84 13.02 5.02 11.72
N ALA A 85 14.30 4.62 11.62
CA ALA A 85 15.40 5.56 11.43
C ALA A 85 15.24 6.41 10.17
N ASN A 86 14.81 5.82 9.04
CA ASN A 86 14.62 6.57 7.79
C ASN A 86 13.45 7.56 7.86
N ILE A 87 12.35 7.22 8.55
CA ILE A 87 11.22 8.15 8.70
C ILE A 87 11.59 9.30 9.61
N GLU A 88 12.30 9.04 10.71
CA GLU A 88 12.79 10.07 11.61
C GLU A 88 13.79 11.01 10.91
N GLU A 89 14.71 10.46 10.12
CA GLU A 89 15.67 11.25 9.32
C GLU A 89 14.94 12.11 8.27
N ALA A 90 14.03 11.51 7.50
CA ALA A 90 13.23 12.25 6.52
C ALA A 90 12.44 13.39 7.16
N ARG A 91 11.87 13.15 8.33
CA ARG A 91 11.15 14.16 9.10
C ARG A 91 12.07 15.30 9.54
N ASN A 92 13.26 14.98 10.05
CA ASN A 92 14.23 15.97 10.49
C ASN A 92 14.71 16.84 9.33
N ILE A 93 14.99 16.24 8.16
CA ILE A 93 15.35 16.97 6.94
C ILE A 93 14.21 17.92 6.52
N GLN A 94 12.94 17.45 6.58
CA GLN A 94 11.80 18.30 6.26
C GLN A 94 11.63 19.46 7.23
N ILE A 95 11.84 19.25 8.54
CA ILE A 95 11.78 20.30 9.56
C ILE A 95 12.87 21.32 9.28
N GLN A 96 14.11 20.87 9.09
CA GLN A 96 15.24 21.76 8.80
C GLN A 96 14.99 22.57 7.52
N ALA A 97 14.50 21.95 6.45
CA ALA A 97 14.17 22.65 5.20
C ALA A 97 13.10 23.72 5.40
N LEU A 98 12.11 23.49 6.27
CA LEU A 98 11.09 24.50 6.60
C LEU A 98 11.63 25.63 7.47
N GLU A 99 12.56 25.35 8.37
CA GLU A 99 13.20 26.36 9.23
C GLU A 99 14.18 27.26 8.44
N GLU A 100 14.83 26.72 7.41
CA GLU A 100 15.79 27.43 6.57
C GLU A 100 15.17 28.08 5.32
N ALA A 101 13.86 27.81 5.03
CA ALA A 101 13.18 28.26 3.84
C ALA A 101 13.07 29.80 3.80
N GLU A 102 13.37 30.39 2.65
CA GLU A 102 13.12 31.81 2.39
C GLU A 102 11.61 32.11 2.21
N GLU A 103 11.21 33.37 2.37
CA GLU A 103 9.79 33.78 2.30
C GLU A 103 9.12 33.37 0.96
N SER A 104 9.85 33.47 -0.16
CA SER A 104 9.39 33.05 -1.49
C SER A 104 9.16 31.54 -1.59
N GLU A 105 9.96 30.74 -0.90
CA GLU A 105 9.80 29.28 -0.87
C GLU A 105 8.61 28.86 0.00
N LEU A 106 8.38 29.59 1.09
CA LEU A 106 7.19 29.41 1.93
C LEU A 106 5.90 29.74 1.19
N GLU A 107 5.91 30.79 0.33
CA GLU A 107 4.79 31.11 -0.56
C GLU A 107 4.51 29.97 -1.56
N ASP A 108 5.55 29.38 -2.15
CA ASP A 108 5.42 28.22 -3.04
C ASP A 108 4.87 26.98 -2.29
N TYR A 109 5.30 26.74 -1.06
CA TYR A 109 4.73 25.71 -0.20
C TYR A 109 3.25 25.97 0.10
N GLN A 110 2.88 27.20 0.42
CA GLN A 110 1.49 27.57 0.67
C GLN A 110 0.63 27.36 -0.59
N GLN A 111 1.12 27.75 -1.75
CA GLN A 111 0.42 27.53 -3.02
C GLN A 111 0.24 26.03 -3.32
N GLN A 112 1.22 25.18 -2.99
CA GLN A 112 1.09 23.73 -3.11
C GLN A 112 0.03 23.17 -2.15
N ILE A 113 -0.05 23.69 -0.93
CA ILE A 113 -1.09 23.35 0.05
C ILE A 113 -2.48 23.72 -0.48
N ASP A 114 -2.64 24.91 -1.00
CA ASP A 114 -3.90 25.43 -1.56
C ASP A 114 -4.34 24.59 -2.77
N ASN A 115 -3.41 24.24 -3.65
CA ASN A 115 -3.65 23.36 -4.80
C ASN A 115 -4.08 21.94 -4.42
N ARG A 116 -3.78 21.50 -3.20
CA ARG A 116 -4.20 20.22 -2.63
C ARG A 116 -5.47 20.33 -1.78
N GLY A 117 -6.21 21.41 -1.89
CA GLY A 117 -7.45 21.63 -1.15
C GLY A 117 -7.23 21.96 0.32
N GLY A 118 -6.16 22.67 0.64
CA GLY A 118 -5.85 23.15 2.00
C GLY A 118 -5.26 22.08 2.93
N LYS A 119 -4.89 20.90 2.39
CA LYS A 119 -4.20 19.89 3.18
C LYS A 119 -2.74 20.30 3.39
N THR A 120 -2.38 20.54 4.63
CA THR A 120 -1.00 20.84 5.03
C THR A 120 -0.03 19.78 4.53
N LEU A 121 1.20 20.18 4.21
CA LEU A 121 2.29 19.23 3.98
C LEU A 121 2.51 18.45 5.28
N GLN A 122 2.16 17.17 5.26
CA GLN A 122 2.43 16.32 6.40
C GLN A 122 3.91 15.95 6.40
N LEU A 123 4.57 16.18 7.53
CA LEU A 123 5.92 15.68 7.76
C LEU A 123 5.90 14.14 7.73
N ALA A 124 7.03 13.56 7.34
CA ALA A 124 7.19 12.11 7.34
C ALA A 124 6.86 11.53 8.74
N SER A 125 5.91 10.63 8.79
CA SER A 125 5.39 10.07 10.05
C SER A 125 5.02 8.60 9.93
N SER A 126 4.97 8.06 8.73
CA SER A 126 4.56 6.68 8.51
C SER A 126 5.13 6.12 7.21
N GLY A 127 5.27 4.81 7.16
CA GLY A 127 5.76 4.11 5.97
C GLY A 127 5.51 2.62 6.03
N ALA A 128 5.88 1.93 4.96
CA ALA A 128 5.86 0.47 4.92
C ALA A 128 6.98 -0.04 4.02
N ALA A 129 7.47 -1.24 4.34
CA ALA A 129 8.46 -1.92 3.51
C ALA A 129 8.23 -3.43 3.51
N VAL A 130 8.61 -4.09 2.42
CA VAL A 130 8.52 -5.54 2.25
C VAL A 130 9.83 -6.05 1.66
N VAL A 131 10.38 -7.10 2.23
CA VAL A 131 11.54 -7.82 1.71
C VAL A 131 11.07 -9.17 1.20
N MET A 132 11.31 -9.45 -0.08
CA MET A 132 10.86 -10.67 -0.74
C MET A 132 12.01 -11.40 -1.41
N ASN A 133 11.94 -12.73 -1.41
CA ASN A 133 12.77 -13.56 -2.25
C ASN A 133 12.22 -13.53 -3.68
N VAL A 134 12.98 -12.98 -4.63
CA VAL A 134 12.54 -12.81 -6.03
C VAL A 134 12.36 -14.13 -6.80
N HIS A 135 12.90 -15.24 -6.31
CA HIS A 135 12.79 -16.54 -6.95
C HIS A 135 11.62 -17.38 -6.44
N THR A 136 11.28 -17.23 -5.15
CA THR A 136 10.24 -18.03 -4.50
C THR A 136 8.99 -17.24 -4.19
N ALA A 137 9.05 -15.90 -4.26
CA ALA A 137 8.03 -14.95 -3.82
C ALA A 137 7.73 -15.00 -2.30
N GLU A 138 8.55 -15.67 -1.51
CA GLU A 138 8.44 -15.67 -0.05
C GLU A 138 8.67 -14.28 0.51
N VAL A 139 7.79 -13.84 1.40
CA VAL A 139 7.97 -12.62 2.18
C VAL A 139 8.91 -12.93 3.34
N LEU A 140 10.11 -12.35 3.31
CA LEU A 140 11.15 -12.57 4.32
C LEU A 140 11.06 -11.56 5.47
N ALA A 141 10.54 -10.37 5.21
CA ALA A 141 10.23 -9.36 6.21
C ALA A 141 9.14 -8.43 5.70
N ILE A 142 8.31 -7.90 6.59
CA ILE A 142 7.23 -6.96 6.27
C ILE A 142 7.04 -6.00 7.43
N CYS A 143 7.08 -4.70 7.17
CA CYS A 143 7.02 -3.67 8.18
C CYS A 143 5.97 -2.60 7.81
N SER A 144 5.22 -2.16 8.81
CA SER A 144 4.32 -1.01 8.76
C SER A 144 4.66 -0.09 9.93
N TYR A 145 5.06 1.15 9.68
CA TYR A 145 5.44 2.10 10.72
C TYR A 145 4.49 3.32 10.75
N PRO A 146 4.10 3.84 11.92
CA PRO A 146 4.30 3.19 13.22
C PRO A 146 3.49 1.90 13.34
N ASP A 147 3.91 1.03 14.23
CA ASP A 147 3.25 -0.22 14.56
C ASP A 147 2.67 -0.21 15.99
N TYR A 148 2.30 -1.37 16.49
CA TYR A 148 1.70 -1.53 17.81
C TYR A 148 2.30 -2.71 18.57
N ASP A 149 2.28 -2.63 19.91
CA ASP A 149 2.65 -3.76 20.76
C ASP A 149 1.41 -4.67 20.97
N PRO A 150 1.40 -5.91 20.44
CA PRO A 150 0.28 -6.83 20.62
C PRO A 150 0.03 -7.19 22.09
N ASN A 151 1.04 -7.07 22.96
CA ASN A 151 0.88 -7.32 24.39
C ASN A 151 -0.04 -6.30 25.09
N ASP A 152 -0.19 -5.10 24.53
CA ASP A 152 -1.12 -4.11 25.06
C ASP A 152 -2.58 -4.62 25.03
N PHE A 153 -2.92 -5.36 23.96
CA PHE A 153 -4.27 -5.96 23.82
C PHE A 153 -4.48 -7.16 24.74
N ILE A 154 -3.42 -7.96 25.00
CA ILE A 154 -3.48 -9.10 25.92
C ILE A 154 -3.65 -8.63 27.38
N ARG A 155 -2.91 -7.59 27.77
CA ARG A 155 -3.00 -7.01 29.11
C ARG A 155 -4.35 -6.33 29.35
N GLY A 156 -5.02 -5.93 28.29
CA GLY A 156 -6.09 -4.98 28.31
C GLY A 156 -5.60 -3.56 28.56
N MET A 157 -6.35 -2.59 28.08
CA MET A 157 -6.07 -1.16 28.26
C MET A 157 -7.35 -0.38 28.46
N THR A 158 -7.25 0.79 29.09
CA THR A 158 -8.37 1.71 29.21
C THR A 158 -8.67 2.37 27.85
N THR A 159 -9.84 2.98 27.74
CA THR A 159 -10.21 3.75 26.55
C THR A 159 -9.27 4.95 26.35
N GLU A 160 -8.81 5.55 27.42
CA GLU A 160 -7.87 6.66 27.42
C GLU A 160 -6.53 6.22 26.85
N GLU A 161 -5.95 5.11 27.34
CA GLU A 161 -4.69 4.54 26.85
C GLU A 161 -4.80 4.14 25.36
N TYR A 162 -5.92 3.55 24.96
CA TYR A 162 -6.17 3.20 23.56
C TYR A 162 -6.18 4.45 22.66
N ASN A 163 -6.89 5.49 23.08
CA ASN A 163 -6.98 6.73 22.30
C ASN A 163 -5.64 7.44 22.20
N GLU A 164 -4.84 7.44 23.26
CA GLU A 164 -3.52 8.07 23.27
C GLU A 164 -2.51 7.33 22.36
N LYS A 165 -2.53 6.00 22.37
CA LYS A 165 -1.55 5.18 21.64
C LYS A 165 -1.97 4.88 20.20
N TYR A 166 -3.25 4.60 19.95
CA TYR A 166 -3.69 3.95 18.73
C TYR A 166 -4.73 4.73 17.94
N ASN A 167 -5.52 5.58 18.58
CA ASN A 167 -6.51 6.43 17.92
C ASN A 167 -5.91 7.81 17.61
N ILE A 168 -4.80 7.81 16.89
CA ILE A 168 -4.02 8.99 16.50
C ILE A 168 -3.89 9.06 14.98
N ASP A 169 -3.52 10.24 14.46
CA ASP A 169 -3.45 10.52 13.00
C ASP A 169 -2.53 9.54 12.26
N THR A 170 -1.48 9.04 12.92
CA THR A 170 -0.57 8.07 12.31
C THR A 170 -1.12 6.66 12.21
N SER A 171 -2.26 6.38 12.86
CA SER A 171 -2.99 5.11 12.78
C SER A 171 -2.08 3.86 12.86
N PRO A 172 -1.48 3.56 14.03
CA PRO A 172 -0.52 2.45 14.17
C PRO A 172 -1.10 1.07 13.85
N LEU A 173 -2.42 0.87 14.06
CA LEU A 173 -3.10 -0.39 13.77
C LEU A 173 -3.35 -0.64 12.27
N PHE A 174 -3.13 0.37 11.42
CA PHE A 174 -3.34 0.24 9.98
C PHE A 174 -2.11 -0.41 9.33
N ASN A 175 -2.25 -1.63 8.84
CA ASN A 175 -1.17 -2.34 8.14
C ASN A 175 -0.93 -1.73 6.75
N ARG A 176 -0.02 -0.77 6.68
CA ARG A 176 0.31 -0.03 5.46
C ARG A 176 0.93 -0.90 4.38
N ALA A 177 1.64 -1.95 4.78
CA ALA A 177 2.34 -2.81 3.83
C ALA A 177 1.39 -3.55 2.88
N ILE A 178 0.16 -3.83 3.31
CA ILE A 178 -0.83 -4.56 2.51
C ILE A 178 -2.08 -3.73 2.18
N ALA A 179 -2.40 -2.71 2.97
CA ALA A 179 -3.66 -1.98 2.85
C ALA A 179 -3.51 -0.55 2.32
N SER A 180 -2.29 0.00 2.28
CA SER A 180 -2.05 1.35 1.78
C SER A 180 -2.23 1.43 0.26
N LYS A 181 -2.88 2.52 -0.19
CA LYS A 181 -3.02 2.87 -1.60
C LYS A 181 -2.44 4.24 -1.83
N SER A 182 -1.26 4.29 -2.44
CA SER A 182 -0.59 5.54 -2.79
C SER A 182 -0.20 5.54 -4.27
N ALA A 183 -0.07 6.75 -4.83
CA ALA A 183 0.41 6.89 -6.18
C ALA A 183 1.85 6.37 -6.28
N PRO A 184 2.16 5.46 -7.23
CA PRO A 184 3.49 4.85 -7.35
C PRO A 184 4.55 5.84 -7.82
N GLY A 185 4.16 7.00 -8.35
CA GLY A 185 5.10 7.98 -8.89
C GLY A 185 5.94 7.40 -10.01
N SER A 186 7.22 7.78 -10.05
CA SER A 186 8.16 7.38 -11.12
C SER A 186 8.45 5.89 -11.20
N VAL A 187 8.14 5.10 -10.17
CA VAL A 187 8.28 3.62 -10.24
C VAL A 187 7.38 3.03 -11.33
N PHE A 188 6.23 3.66 -11.60
CA PHE A 188 5.32 3.24 -12.67
C PHE A 188 5.91 3.37 -14.08
N LYS A 189 6.96 4.16 -14.26
CA LYS A 189 7.66 4.30 -15.55
C LYS A 189 8.23 2.98 -16.06
N MET A 190 8.58 2.05 -15.18
CA MET A 190 9.02 0.72 -15.56
C MET A 190 7.90 -0.06 -16.28
N VAL A 191 6.66 0.05 -15.79
CA VAL A 191 5.47 -0.55 -16.42
C VAL A 191 5.25 0.07 -17.80
N THR A 192 5.32 1.40 -17.89
CA THR A 192 5.14 2.13 -19.15
C THR A 192 6.24 1.78 -20.17
N ALA A 193 7.51 1.69 -19.73
CA ALA A 193 8.62 1.30 -20.57
C ALA A 193 8.44 -0.12 -21.14
N LEU A 194 8.12 -1.08 -20.25
CA LEU A 194 7.92 -2.47 -20.64
C LEU A 194 6.75 -2.59 -21.63
N ALA A 195 5.64 -1.95 -21.34
CA ALA A 195 4.47 -1.93 -22.22
C ALA A 195 4.81 -1.32 -23.59
N GLY A 196 5.50 -0.17 -23.62
CA GLY A 196 5.87 0.51 -24.86
C GLY A 196 6.78 -0.33 -25.76
N LEU A 197 7.75 -1.02 -25.17
CA LEU A 197 8.67 -1.92 -25.88
C LEU A 197 7.94 -3.18 -26.38
N GLN A 198 7.11 -3.80 -25.57
CA GLN A 198 6.41 -5.04 -25.93
C GLN A 198 5.32 -4.82 -26.98
N GLU A 199 4.62 -3.71 -26.92
CA GLU A 199 3.64 -3.30 -27.94
C GLU A 199 4.31 -2.74 -29.22
N GLY A 200 5.62 -2.55 -29.21
CA GLY A 200 6.37 -2.03 -30.36
C GLY A 200 6.04 -0.58 -30.69
N VAL A 201 5.45 0.18 -29.78
CA VAL A 201 5.16 1.61 -30.00
C VAL A 201 6.41 2.47 -29.84
N VAL A 202 7.44 1.93 -29.17
CA VAL A 202 8.80 2.49 -29.13
C VAL A 202 9.82 1.39 -29.26
N THR A 203 11.01 1.73 -29.76
CA THR A 203 12.18 0.84 -29.77
C THR A 203 13.17 1.23 -28.66
N VAL A 204 14.15 0.34 -28.39
CA VAL A 204 15.16 0.60 -27.34
C VAL A 204 15.97 1.86 -27.63
N ASP A 205 16.24 2.13 -28.92
CA ASP A 205 17.07 3.24 -29.37
C ASP A 205 16.26 4.47 -29.80
N GLN A 206 14.93 4.41 -29.72
CA GLN A 206 14.10 5.56 -30.07
C GLN A 206 14.26 6.67 -29.05
N GLU A 207 14.59 7.86 -29.54
CA GLU A 207 14.75 9.06 -28.74
C GLU A 207 13.52 9.97 -28.85
N PHE A 208 13.22 10.67 -27.75
CA PHE A 208 12.32 11.82 -27.74
C PHE A 208 13.10 13.06 -27.31
N ASN A 209 12.99 14.12 -28.09
CA ASN A 209 13.68 15.38 -27.82
C ASN A 209 12.78 16.34 -27.05
N SER A 210 13.04 16.54 -25.78
CA SER A 210 12.29 17.47 -24.92
C SER A 210 12.43 18.94 -25.35
N MET A 211 13.39 19.25 -26.23
CA MET A 211 13.63 20.59 -26.75
C MET A 211 12.80 20.91 -28.01
N GLU A 212 12.26 19.88 -28.67
CA GLU A 212 11.43 20.02 -29.88
C GLU A 212 9.96 20.29 -29.56
N ALA A 213 9.55 20.18 -28.30
CA ALA A 213 8.21 20.60 -27.95
C ALA A 213 8.00 22.04 -28.47
N GLU A 214 7.08 22.19 -29.43
CA GLU A 214 6.74 23.47 -30.09
C GLU A 214 6.13 24.48 -29.11
N SER A 215 6.71 24.65 -27.96
CA SER A 215 6.32 25.75 -27.10
C SER A 215 6.97 27.00 -27.67
N GLN A 216 6.21 27.77 -28.38
CA GLN A 216 6.54 29.17 -28.69
C GLN A 216 6.75 30.02 -27.42
N ARG A 217 6.64 29.42 -26.27
CA ARG A 217 6.82 29.96 -24.93
C ARG A 217 7.93 29.17 -24.27
N GLU A 218 8.95 29.79 -23.88
CA GLU A 218 10.15 29.41 -23.11
C GLU A 218 10.14 28.12 -22.23
N GLN A 219 9.07 27.32 -22.26
CA GLN A 219 8.89 26.12 -21.46
C GLN A 219 9.17 24.86 -22.27
N ARG A 220 10.43 24.46 -22.30
CA ARG A 220 10.88 23.21 -22.87
C ARG A 220 10.62 22.05 -21.91
N GLY A 221 10.48 20.83 -22.42
CA GLY A 221 10.14 19.67 -21.60
C GLY A 221 8.64 19.56 -21.25
N VAL A 222 7.80 20.32 -21.93
CA VAL A 222 6.34 20.26 -21.81
C VAL A 222 5.78 19.35 -22.90
N PHE A 223 4.98 18.36 -22.52
CA PHE A 223 4.27 17.52 -23.46
C PHE A 223 3.00 18.26 -23.95
N ILE A 224 3.06 18.81 -25.16
CA ILE A 224 1.93 19.57 -25.74
C ILE A 224 1.27 18.70 -26.82
N LYS A 225 0.11 18.13 -26.50
CA LYS A 225 -0.70 17.38 -27.47
C LYS A 225 -2.01 18.09 -27.80
N TYR A 226 -2.59 18.74 -26.83
CA TYR A 226 -3.99 19.22 -26.92
C TYR A 226 -4.10 20.74 -27.12
N GLY A 227 -2.98 21.43 -27.37
CA GLY A 227 -2.96 22.85 -27.71
C GLY A 227 -3.33 23.81 -26.59
N ASP A 228 -3.60 23.29 -25.39
CA ASP A 228 -3.96 24.08 -24.22
C ASP A 228 -2.89 23.93 -23.13
N ASP A 229 -2.31 25.04 -22.71
CA ASP A 229 -1.27 25.10 -21.68
C ASP A 229 -1.76 24.57 -20.32
N SER A 230 -3.07 24.56 -20.07
CA SER A 230 -3.64 24.08 -18.80
C SER A 230 -3.53 22.55 -18.62
N TYR A 231 -3.35 21.81 -19.73
CA TYR A 231 -3.26 20.34 -19.75
C TYR A 231 -1.93 19.81 -20.25
N SER A 232 -0.91 20.63 -20.32
CA SER A 232 0.40 20.25 -20.82
C SER A 232 1.30 19.82 -19.66
N PRO A 233 1.43 18.49 -19.38
CA PRO A 233 2.23 18.02 -18.26
C PRO A 233 3.71 18.29 -18.50
N LYS A 234 4.41 18.69 -17.44
CA LYS A 234 5.80 19.15 -17.50
C LYS A 234 6.75 18.09 -16.96
N CYS A 235 7.92 18.00 -17.57
CA CYS A 235 9.03 17.28 -16.95
C CYS A 235 9.50 18.06 -15.71
N TRP A 236 9.99 17.37 -14.71
CA TRP A 236 10.55 18.00 -13.51
C TRP A 236 11.80 18.86 -13.82
N THR A 237 12.44 18.63 -14.97
CA THR A 237 13.56 19.46 -15.48
C THR A 237 13.11 20.54 -16.46
N ASN A 238 11.85 20.96 -16.47
CA ASN A 238 11.33 21.93 -17.46
C ASN A 238 12.13 23.24 -17.52
N HIS A 239 12.74 23.69 -16.43
CA HIS A 239 13.64 24.85 -16.39
C HIS A 239 15.05 24.55 -16.97
N TYR A 240 15.42 23.26 -17.08
CA TYR A 240 16.70 22.78 -17.57
C TYR A 240 16.50 21.65 -18.58
N ALA A 241 15.60 21.85 -19.52
CA ALA A 241 15.11 20.80 -20.44
C ALA A 241 16.25 20.14 -21.28
N SER A 242 17.37 20.85 -21.49
CA SER A 242 18.54 20.31 -22.17
C SER A 242 19.19 19.11 -21.45
N VAL A 243 18.94 18.93 -20.17
CA VAL A 243 19.41 17.77 -19.39
C VAL A 243 18.72 16.48 -19.85
N HIS A 244 17.49 16.59 -20.36
CA HIS A 244 16.69 15.45 -20.85
C HIS A 244 16.55 15.45 -22.38
N GLN A 245 17.47 16.10 -23.09
CA GLN A 245 17.46 16.16 -24.56
C GLN A 245 17.83 14.80 -25.17
N ASN A 246 17.08 14.35 -26.21
CA ASN A 246 17.34 13.14 -26.99
C ASN A 246 17.56 11.88 -26.15
N MET A 247 16.63 11.61 -25.21
CA MET A 247 16.71 10.42 -24.38
C MET A 247 16.05 9.21 -25.04
N ASN A 248 16.73 8.07 -25.02
CA ASN A 248 16.15 6.76 -25.26
C ASN A 248 15.53 6.18 -23.96
N VAL A 249 14.90 5.01 -24.04
CA VAL A 249 14.19 4.42 -22.89
C VAL A 249 15.10 4.18 -21.69
N LYS A 250 16.34 3.72 -21.90
CA LYS A 250 17.30 3.43 -20.83
C LYS A 250 17.70 4.70 -20.08
N GLU A 251 18.05 5.73 -20.83
CA GLU A 251 18.40 7.03 -20.28
C GLU A 251 17.22 7.69 -19.59
N ALA A 252 16.01 7.58 -20.18
CA ALA A 252 14.79 8.12 -19.62
C ALA A 252 14.39 7.45 -18.29
N VAL A 253 14.61 6.14 -18.14
CA VAL A 253 14.45 5.44 -16.85
C VAL A 253 15.47 5.92 -15.84
N THR A 254 16.76 5.95 -16.25
CA THR A 254 17.88 6.37 -15.39
C THR A 254 17.71 7.78 -14.84
N MET A 255 17.30 8.71 -15.72
CA MET A 255 17.10 10.13 -15.38
C MET A 255 15.66 10.44 -14.96
N SER A 256 14.80 9.44 -14.86
CA SER A 256 13.40 9.62 -14.51
C SER A 256 12.68 10.69 -15.34
N CYS A 257 12.89 10.71 -16.66
CA CYS A 257 12.34 11.71 -17.55
C CYS A 257 10.82 11.60 -17.72
N ASN A 258 10.06 12.58 -17.23
CA ASN A 258 8.61 12.58 -17.41
C ASN A 258 8.22 12.78 -18.87
N TYR A 259 8.93 13.67 -19.61
CA TYR A 259 8.62 13.97 -21.00
C TYR A 259 8.66 12.74 -21.90
N TYR A 260 9.70 11.90 -21.76
CA TYR A 260 9.80 10.64 -22.48
C TYR A 260 8.58 9.75 -22.21
N PHE A 261 8.23 9.57 -20.94
CA PHE A 261 7.14 8.66 -20.56
C PHE A 261 5.74 9.19 -20.87
N TYR A 262 5.54 10.50 -20.97
CA TYR A 262 4.30 11.06 -21.52
C TYR A 262 4.13 10.69 -22.98
N ASN A 263 5.19 10.77 -23.79
CA ASN A 263 5.15 10.34 -25.19
C ASN A 263 4.85 8.84 -25.31
N VAL A 264 5.53 7.99 -24.54
CA VAL A 264 5.28 6.54 -24.56
C VAL A 264 3.87 6.21 -24.14
N ALA A 265 3.37 6.80 -23.06
CA ALA A 265 2.02 6.57 -22.57
C ALA A 265 0.95 7.02 -23.58
N ASP A 266 1.20 8.12 -24.28
CA ASP A 266 0.31 8.62 -25.32
C ASP A 266 0.25 7.67 -26.53
N LEU A 267 1.41 7.15 -26.99
CA LEU A 267 1.49 6.17 -28.08
C LEU A 267 0.85 4.83 -27.69
N LEU A 268 0.93 4.43 -26.43
CA LEU A 268 0.28 3.23 -25.92
C LEU A 268 -1.23 3.37 -25.87
N GLY A 269 -1.72 4.49 -25.41
CA GLY A 269 -3.09 4.69 -24.99
C GLY A 269 -3.40 4.05 -23.63
N ILE A 270 -4.48 4.54 -23.00
CA ILE A 270 -4.83 4.16 -21.63
C ILE A 270 -5.20 2.67 -21.50
N ASP A 271 -5.88 2.11 -22.48
CA ASP A 271 -6.37 0.73 -22.40
C ASP A 271 -5.22 -0.28 -22.36
N ARG A 272 -4.19 -0.11 -23.21
CA ARG A 272 -3.00 -0.96 -23.20
C ARG A 272 -2.20 -0.78 -21.90
N LEU A 273 -2.08 0.46 -21.43
CA LEU A 273 -1.39 0.74 -20.18
C LEU A 273 -2.04 0.04 -18.99
N VAL A 274 -3.39 0.09 -18.90
CA VAL A 274 -4.17 -0.64 -17.89
C VAL A 274 -4.02 -2.14 -18.03
N GLN A 275 -4.06 -2.65 -19.27
CA GLN A 275 -3.90 -4.08 -19.52
C GLN A 275 -2.53 -4.59 -19.07
N TRP A 276 -1.46 -3.84 -19.36
CA TRP A 276 -0.10 -4.19 -18.92
C TRP A 276 0.06 -4.12 -17.41
N ALA A 277 -0.48 -3.08 -16.77
CA ALA A 277 -0.50 -2.99 -15.31
C ALA A 277 -1.22 -4.18 -14.67
N SER A 278 -2.35 -4.60 -15.25
CA SER A 278 -3.09 -5.78 -14.79
C SER A 278 -2.32 -7.08 -15.02
N THR A 279 -1.67 -7.22 -16.17
CA THR A 279 -0.82 -8.40 -16.48
C THR A 279 0.33 -8.54 -15.50
N LEU A 280 0.87 -7.42 -15.02
CA LEU A 280 1.91 -7.37 -14.00
C LEU A 280 1.39 -7.47 -12.56
N GLY A 281 0.09 -7.75 -12.37
CA GLY A 281 -0.52 -7.99 -11.06
C GLY A 281 -0.89 -6.74 -10.27
N LEU A 282 -0.73 -5.52 -10.83
CA LEU A 282 -0.96 -4.27 -10.09
C LEU A 282 -2.43 -3.97 -9.79
N THR A 283 -3.37 -4.74 -10.36
CA THR A 283 -4.81 -4.55 -10.16
C THR A 283 -5.49 -5.73 -9.48
N SER A 284 -4.72 -6.66 -8.94
CA SER A 284 -5.22 -7.85 -8.25
C SER A 284 -4.57 -7.98 -6.87
N LYS A 285 -5.18 -8.81 -6.03
CA LYS A 285 -4.55 -9.22 -4.77
C LYS A 285 -3.37 -10.14 -5.07
N THR A 286 -2.32 -10.05 -4.24
CA THR A 286 -1.12 -10.88 -4.37
C THR A 286 -1.35 -12.30 -3.88
N GLY A 287 -2.36 -12.52 -3.02
CA GLY A 287 -2.63 -13.78 -2.35
C GLY A 287 -1.85 -13.95 -1.04
N ILE A 288 -1.31 -12.84 -0.48
CA ILE A 288 -0.72 -12.87 0.86
C ILE A 288 -1.78 -13.32 1.88
N GLU A 289 -1.40 -14.22 2.78
CA GLU A 289 -2.30 -14.84 3.76
C GLU A 289 -2.57 -13.92 4.96
N LEU A 290 -2.73 -12.64 4.70
CA LEU A 290 -3.10 -11.62 5.68
C LEU A 290 -4.45 -11.00 5.32
N PRO A 291 -5.31 -10.72 6.31
CA PRO A 291 -6.60 -10.09 6.05
C PRO A 291 -6.42 -8.60 5.71
N GLY A 292 -7.33 -8.07 4.89
CA GLY A 292 -7.36 -6.64 4.62
C GLY A 292 -6.43 -6.16 3.50
N GLU A 293 -5.86 -7.08 2.68
CA GLU A 293 -5.09 -6.70 1.50
C GLU A 293 -5.92 -5.83 0.56
N ALA A 294 -5.38 -4.67 0.18
CA ALA A 294 -5.98 -3.76 -0.77
C ALA A 294 -5.62 -4.12 -2.20
N THR A 295 -6.58 -4.03 -3.09
CA THR A 295 -6.35 -4.16 -4.52
C THR A 295 -5.89 -2.83 -5.10
N GLY A 296 -4.83 -2.85 -5.92
CA GLY A 296 -4.37 -1.67 -6.66
C GLY A 296 -5.43 -1.18 -7.64
N SER A 297 -5.38 0.10 -7.97
CA SER A 297 -6.26 0.73 -8.94
C SER A 297 -5.44 1.51 -9.96
N VAL A 298 -5.64 1.18 -11.24
CA VAL A 298 -5.08 1.94 -12.36
C VAL A 298 -6.22 2.70 -13.02
N GLY A 299 -6.05 4.00 -13.21
CA GLY A 299 -7.08 4.86 -13.81
C GLY A 299 -7.41 4.38 -15.24
N ASN A 300 -8.69 4.25 -15.54
CA ASN A 300 -9.22 3.99 -16.87
C ASN A 300 -10.40 4.92 -17.15
N GLN A 301 -10.97 4.86 -18.34
CA GLN A 301 -12.09 5.73 -18.70
C GLN A 301 -13.29 5.55 -17.76
N SER A 302 -13.63 4.34 -17.35
CA SER A 302 -14.76 4.08 -16.46
C SER A 302 -14.51 4.66 -15.06
N VAL A 303 -13.28 4.59 -14.56
CA VAL A 303 -12.91 5.23 -13.28
C VAL A 303 -12.98 6.75 -13.36
N LEU A 304 -12.57 7.34 -14.49
CA LEU A 304 -12.63 8.79 -14.70
C LEU A 304 -14.06 9.31 -14.81
N TYR A 305 -14.99 8.49 -15.30
CA TYR A 305 -16.40 8.85 -15.46
C TYR A 305 -17.30 8.39 -14.29
N ASP A 306 -16.76 7.73 -13.30
CA ASP A 306 -17.54 7.29 -12.15
C ASP A 306 -17.77 8.45 -11.16
N PRO A 307 -19.01 8.94 -11.03
CA PRO A 307 -19.31 10.06 -10.15
C PRO A 307 -19.10 9.75 -8.65
N SER A 308 -19.02 8.46 -8.27
CA SER A 308 -18.76 8.06 -6.89
C SER A 308 -17.29 8.25 -6.46
N LEU A 309 -16.37 8.40 -7.41
CA LEU A 309 -14.93 8.54 -7.17
C LEU A 309 -14.48 10.00 -6.93
N GLY A 310 -15.38 10.97 -6.86
CA GLY A 310 -15.14 12.33 -6.37
C GLY A 310 -14.55 13.31 -7.40
N ILE A 311 -13.62 14.16 -6.98
CA ILE A 311 -13.21 15.40 -7.68
C ILE A 311 -12.66 15.15 -9.11
N ILE A 312 -12.10 13.99 -9.41
CA ILE A 312 -11.53 13.71 -10.75
C ILE A 312 -12.63 13.55 -11.78
N SER A 313 -13.72 12.85 -11.45
CA SER A 313 -14.89 12.68 -12.34
C SER A 313 -15.58 14.01 -12.65
N GLN A 314 -15.68 14.91 -11.66
CA GLN A 314 -16.27 16.25 -11.87
C GLN A 314 -15.43 17.14 -12.79
N ARG A 315 -14.12 16.97 -12.84
CA ARG A 315 -13.24 17.72 -13.77
C ARG A 315 -13.38 17.22 -15.21
N VAL A 316 -13.59 15.92 -15.40
CA VAL A 316 -13.79 15.34 -16.74
C VAL A 316 -15.16 15.73 -17.31
N GLU A 317 -16.23 15.74 -16.50
CA GLU A 317 -17.55 16.24 -16.93
C GLU A 317 -17.53 17.71 -17.36
N LYS A 318 -16.69 18.54 -16.74
CA LYS A 318 -16.56 19.96 -17.10
C LYS A 318 -15.68 20.20 -18.33
N ALA A 319 -14.88 19.24 -18.74
CA ALA A 319 -13.96 19.39 -19.87
C ALA A 319 -14.62 19.16 -21.24
N ASN A 320 -15.91 18.78 -21.31
CA ASN A 320 -16.70 18.58 -22.54
C ASN A 320 -15.84 17.95 -23.66
N TYR A 321 -15.60 16.65 -23.57
CA TYR A 321 -15.04 15.90 -24.67
C TYR A 321 -16.15 15.48 -25.63
#